data_c091bc865bd220bfb3fa3f881a61e571
#
_entry.id   c091bc865bd220bfb3fa3f881a61e571
#
_cell.length_a   1.000
_cell.length_b   1.000
_cell.length_c   1.000
_cell.angle_alpha   90.00
_cell.angle_beta   90.00
_cell.angle_gamma   90.00
#
_symmetry.space_group_name_H-M   'P 1'
#
loop_
_entity.id
_entity.type
_entity.pdbx_description
1 polymer ?
#
loop_
_entity_poly.entity_id
_entity_poly.type
_entity_poly.pdbx_seq_one_letter_code
_entity_poly.pdbx_strand_id
1 'polypeptide(L)'
;MFALIWLNFSDGVFTFHLQAGYIDAKWVFFYIGLMRIIDMGTGVNSQIISTSTFWRFDFITGVILLSLTLPLNYILTKYYYGVMGPAIANLITFTIYNAIRYGYLMKKFNLQPFSVKTVYTILLGVATFYCCYFLFDDLHGFGAMVARSSVFLVLFIAGTFLLKLSPDIMPVWQTLQKRLGIKKGD
;
A
#
# COMPACT_ATOMS: atom_id res chain seq x y z
N MET A 1 2.87 -5.28 -3.45
CA MET A 1 1.81 -5.26 -4.47
C MET A 1 1.73 -3.95 -5.25
N PHE A 2 1.56 -2.79 -4.59
CA PHE A 2 1.51 -1.49 -5.28
C PHE A 2 2.69 -1.25 -6.23
N ALA A 3 3.95 -1.41 -5.74
CA ALA A 3 5.15 -1.24 -6.54
C ALA A 3 5.22 -2.17 -7.76
N LEU A 4 4.78 -3.43 -7.63
CA LEU A 4 4.73 -4.38 -8.74
C LEU A 4 3.76 -3.97 -9.84
N ILE A 5 2.57 -3.54 -9.45
CA ILE A 5 1.56 -3.10 -10.42
C ILE A 5 2.02 -1.82 -11.10
N TRP A 6 2.57 -0.87 -10.34
CA TRP A 6 3.12 0.37 -10.88
C TRP A 6 4.26 0.13 -11.88
N LEU A 7 5.17 -0.79 -11.55
CA LEU A 7 6.32 -1.15 -12.37
C LEU A 7 5.91 -1.75 -13.72
N ASN A 8 4.86 -2.58 -13.72
CA ASN A 8 4.40 -3.31 -14.90
C ASN A 8 3.19 -2.66 -15.59
N PHE A 9 2.70 -1.51 -15.12
CA PHE A 9 1.44 -0.92 -15.59
C PHE A 9 1.44 -0.63 -17.10
N SER A 10 2.49 0.04 -17.59
CA SER A 10 2.59 0.40 -18.99
C SER A 10 2.69 -0.83 -19.89
N ASP A 11 3.54 -1.80 -19.52
CA ASP A 11 3.67 -3.06 -20.26
C ASP A 11 2.37 -3.87 -20.26
N GLY A 12 1.61 -3.82 -19.15
CA GLY A 12 0.29 -4.44 -19.08
C GLY A 12 -0.70 -3.81 -20.06
N VAL A 13 -0.76 -2.48 -20.14
CA VAL A 13 -1.65 -1.78 -21.09
C VAL A 13 -1.32 -2.18 -22.53
N PHE A 14 -0.04 -2.20 -22.91
CA PHE A 14 0.38 -2.57 -24.25
C PHE A 14 0.21 -4.07 -24.53
N THR A 15 0.57 -4.95 -23.61
CA THR A 15 0.50 -6.41 -23.79
C THR A 15 -0.95 -6.89 -23.96
N PHE A 16 -1.88 -6.30 -23.20
CA PHE A 16 -3.30 -6.66 -23.28
C PHE A 16 -4.09 -5.83 -24.31
N HIS A 17 -3.40 -5.07 -25.16
CA HIS A 17 -4.00 -4.26 -26.23
C HIS A 17 -5.12 -3.32 -25.74
N LEU A 18 -4.95 -2.76 -24.54
CA LEU A 18 -5.90 -1.78 -24.01
C LEU A 18 -5.77 -0.46 -24.77
N GLN A 19 -6.87 0.32 -24.79
CA GLN A 19 -6.87 1.63 -25.43
C GLN A 19 -5.81 2.56 -24.81
N ALA A 20 -5.18 3.39 -25.63
CA ALA A 20 -4.11 4.31 -25.20
C ALA A 20 -4.54 5.24 -24.03
N GLY A 21 -5.82 5.57 -23.92
CA GLY A 21 -6.34 6.37 -22.80
C GLY A 21 -6.20 5.71 -21.42
N TYR A 22 -5.98 4.40 -21.35
CA TYR A 22 -5.70 3.72 -20.08
C TYR A 22 -4.31 4.00 -19.52
N ILE A 23 -3.39 4.53 -20.31
CA ILE A 23 -2.06 4.95 -19.83
C ILE A 23 -2.20 6.04 -18.77
N ASP A 24 -3.13 6.98 -18.96
CA ASP A 24 -3.40 8.05 -18.00
C ASP A 24 -3.98 7.53 -16.67
N ALA A 25 -4.66 6.37 -16.71
CA ALA A 25 -5.13 5.69 -15.50
C ALA A 25 -4.00 5.25 -14.56
N LYS A 26 -2.75 5.22 -15.03
CA LYS A 26 -1.56 4.98 -14.19
C LYS A 26 -1.50 5.94 -13.01
N TRP A 27 -1.78 7.22 -13.24
CA TRP A 27 -1.78 8.21 -12.17
C TRP A 27 -2.95 8.05 -11.19
N VAL A 28 -4.13 7.69 -11.69
CA VAL A 28 -5.27 7.35 -10.83
C VAL A 28 -4.91 6.17 -9.92
N PHE A 29 -4.31 5.12 -10.50
CA PHE A 29 -3.83 3.97 -9.74
C PHE A 29 -2.77 4.36 -8.70
N PHE A 30 -1.85 5.29 -9.04
CA PHE A 30 -0.83 5.79 -8.13
C PHE A 30 -1.46 6.43 -6.88
N TYR A 31 -2.36 7.37 -7.06
CA TYR A 31 -3.00 8.08 -5.94
C TYR A 31 -3.85 7.15 -5.07
N ILE A 32 -4.61 6.24 -5.68
CA ILE A 32 -5.39 5.24 -4.95
C ILE A 32 -4.47 4.26 -4.20
N GLY A 33 -3.39 3.82 -4.84
CA GLY A 33 -2.41 2.92 -4.22
C GLY A 33 -1.70 3.57 -3.04
N LEU A 34 -1.31 4.84 -3.16
CA LEU A 34 -0.71 5.61 -2.08
C LEU A 34 -1.68 5.78 -0.90
N MET A 35 -2.96 6.10 -1.20
CA MET A 35 -4.03 6.14 -0.19
C MET A 35 -4.13 4.80 0.56
N ARG A 36 -4.09 3.67 -0.15
CA ARG A 36 -4.15 2.33 0.47
C ARG A 36 -2.92 2.02 1.32
N ILE A 37 -1.73 2.47 0.92
CA ILE A 37 -0.52 2.31 1.73
C ILE A 37 -0.64 3.07 3.04
N ILE A 38 -1.15 4.31 3.01
CA ILE A 38 -1.39 5.13 4.21
C ILE A 38 -2.43 4.46 5.11
N ASP A 39 -3.53 4.00 4.55
CA ASP A 39 -4.62 3.33 5.27
C ASP A 39 -4.14 2.04 5.94
N MET A 40 -3.42 1.19 5.22
CA MET A 40 -2.82 -0.04 5.77
C MET A 40 -1.69 0.25 6.76
N GLY A 41 -0.92 1.31 6.54
CA GLY A 41 0.19 1.72 7.42
C GLY A 41 -0.28 2.18 8.80
N THR A 42 -1.50 2.73 8.91
CA THR A 42 -2.11 3.09 10.19
C THR A 42 -2.68 1.87 10.94
N GLY A 43 -2.69 0.70 10.30
CA GLY A 43 -3.00 -0.58 10.92
C GLY A 43 -4.46 -0.76 11.30
N VAL A 44 -4.68 -1.46 12.42
CA VAL A 44 -6.01 -1.82 12.93
C VAL A 44 -6.70 -0.70 13.72
N ASN A 45 -6.34 0.56 13.49
CA ASN A 45 -6.88 1.71 14.21
C ASN A 45 -8.41 1.75 14.21
N SER A 46 -9.02 1.41 13.07
CA SER A 46 -10.47 1.34 12.93
C SER A 46 -11.09 0.30 13.86
N GLN A 47 -10.53 -0.89 13.88
CA GLN A 47 -11.03 -2.00 14.70
C GLN A 47 -10.87 -1.70 16.19
N ILE A 48 -9.73 -1.14 16.61
CA ILE A 48 -9.49 -0.78 18.01
C ILE A 48 -10.50 0.26 18.48
N ILE A 49 -10.77 1.29 17.68
CA ILE A 49 -11.71 2.35 18.06
C ILE A 49 -13.15 1.82 18.06
N SER A 50 -13.58 1.08 17.02
CA SER A 50 -14.94 0.61 16.88
C SER A 50 -15.34 -0.43 17.94
N THR A 51 -14.39 -1.24 18.42
CA THR A 51 -14.61 -2.24 19.49
C THR A 51 -14.41 -1.68 20.89
N SER A 52 -13.93 -0.44 21.01
CA SER A 52 -13.73 0.23 22.30
C SER A 52 -15.01 0.96 22.78
N THR A 53 -14.96 1.44 24.02
CA THR A 53 -16.01 2.34 24.57
C THR A 53 -16.12 3.66 23.80
N PHE A 54 -15.17 3.95 22.91
CA PHE A 54 -15.11 5.18 22.13
C PHE A 54 -15.69 5.05 20.71
N TRP A 55 -16.59 4.10 20.47
CA TRP A 55 -17.23 3.89 19.18
C TRP A 55 -17.88 5.15 18.57
N ARG A 56 -18.32 6.11 19.43
CA ARG A 56 -18.84 7.41 18.98
C ARG A 56 -17.83 8.23 18.21
N PHE A 57 -16.54 8.11 18.59
CA PHE A 57 -15.46 8.78 17.86
C PHE A 57 -15.29 8.19 16.45
N ASP A 58 -15.46 6.88 16.29
CA ASP A 58 -15.45 6.22 14.98
C ASP A 58 -16.56 6.75 14.08
N PHE A 59 -17.76 6.88 14.62
CA PHE A 59 -18.89 7.45 13.90
C PHE A 59 -18.65 8.90 13.49
N ILE A 60 -18.16 9.76 14.40
CA ILE A 60 -17.89 11.17 14.11
C ILE A 60 -16.81 11.30 13.03
N THR A 61 -15.73 10.54 13.11
CA THR A 61 -14.66 10.57 12.10
C THR A 61 -15.16 10.07 10.74
N GLY A 62 -16.06 9.10 10.71
CA GLY A 62 -16.73 8.64 9.48
C GLY A 62 -17.60 9.74 8.84
N VAL A 63 -18.36 10.48 9.63
CA VAL A 63 -19.14 11.65 9.16
C VAL A 63 -18.22 12.72 8.62
N ILE A 64 -17.10 13.02 9.29
CA ILE A 64 -16.10 13.99 8.81
C ILE A 64 -15.51 13.51 7.47
N LEU A 65 -15.16 12.25 7.35
CA LEU A 65 -14.65 11.67 6.11
C LEU A 65 -15.63 11.89 4.96
N LEU A 66 -16.91 11.53 5.16
CA LEU A 66 -17.94 11.69 4.14
C LEU A 66 -18.16 13.15 3.76
N SER A 67 -18.23 14.05 4.75
CA SER A 67 -18.41 15.48 4.56
C SER A 67 -17.27 16.15 3.81
N LEU A 68 -16.05 15.62 3.94
CA LEU A 68 -14.88 16.12 3.19
C LEU A 68 -14.80 15.48 1.79
N THR A 69 -15.08 14.17 1.70
CA THR A 69 -14.91 13.42 0.45
C THR A 69 -15.85 13.90 -0.65
N LEU A 70 -17.13 14.14 -0.33
CA LEU A 70 -18.13 14.53 -1.33
C LEU A 70 -17.81 15.89 -2.00
N PRO A 71 -17.63 16.98 -1.26
CA PRO A 71 -17.36 18.28 -1.89
C PRO A 71 -15.98 18.29 -2.57
N LEU A 72 -14.97 17.65 -1.98
CA LEU A 72 -13.63 17.63 -2.55
C LEU A 72 -13.59 16.82 -3.87
N ASN A 73 -14.30 15.69 -3.94
CA ASN A 73 -14.47 14.94 -5.18
C ASN A 73 -15.12 15.80 -6.26
N TYR A 74 -16.22 16.50 -5.94
CA TYR A 74 -16.90 17.36 -6.89
C TYR A 74 -16.00 18.50 -7.40
N ILE A 75 -15.34 19.21 -6.48
CA ILE A 75 -14.49 20.36 -6.80
C ILE A 75 -13.30 19.93 -7.66
N LEU A 76 -12.56 18.90 -7.23
CA LEU A 76 -11.36 18.45 -7.93
C LEU A 76 -11.67 17.83 -9.29
N THR A 77 -12.80 17.14 -9.42
CA THR A 77 -13.23 16.57 -10.70
C THR A 77 -13.67 17.66 -11.67
N LYS A 78 -14.50 18.61 -11.20
CA LYS A 78 -15.11 19.59 -12.09
C LYS A 78 -14.16 20.70 -12.52
N TYR A 79 -13.30 21.17 -11.61
CA TYR A 79 -12.53 22.41 -11.83
C TYR A 79 -11.03 22.21 -12.06
N TYR A 80 -10.44 21.09 -11.63
CA TYR A 80 -8.99 20.98 -11.61
C TYR A 80 -8.41 19.76 -12.35
N TYR A 81 -8.86 18.55 -12.04
CA TYR A 81 -8.15 17.31 -12.44
C TYR A 81 -8.99 16.33 -13.24
N GLY A 82 -10.25 16.61 -13.56
CA GLY A 82 -11.13 15.73 -14.31
C GLY A 82 -11.16 14.31 -13.71
N VAL A 83 -10.81 13.31 -14.52
CA VAL A 83 -10.83 11.89 -14.11
C VAL A 83 -9.91 11.57 -12.92
N MET A 84 -8.83 12.32 -12.74
CA MET A 84 -7.92 12.14 -11.60
C MET A 84 -8.46 12.74 -10.29
N GLY A 85 -9.44 13.64 -10.38
CA GLY A 85 -10.02 14.36 -9.25
C GLY A 85 -10.43 13.47 -8.09
N PRO A 86 -11.23 12.40 -8.31
CA PRO A 86 -11.64 11.48 -7.26
C PRO A 86 -10.48 10.76 -6.57
N ALA A 87 -9.44 10.40 -7.32
CA ALA A 87 -8.29 9.71 -6.74
C ALA A 87 -7.49 10.62 -5.80
N ILE A 88 -7.28 11.87 -6.19
CA ILE A 88 -6.59 12.88 -5.39
C ILE A 88 -7.45 13.27 -4.18
N ALA A 89 -8.76 13.47 -4.36
CA ALA A 89 -9.69 13.77 -3.29
C ALA A 89 -9.66 12.68 -2.21
N ASN A 90 -9.75 11.42 -2.63
CA ASN A 90 -9.69 10.28 -1.72
C ASN A 90 -8.34 10.21 -0.99
N LEU A 91 -7.22 10.42 -1.67
CA LEU A 91 -5.91 10.46 -1.02
C LEU A 91 -5.86 11.50 0.10
N ILE A 92 -6.32 12.73 -0.19
CA ILE A 92 -6.33 13.82 0.79
C ILE A 92 -7.24 13.49 1.97
N THR A 93 -8.49 13.10 1.70
CA THR A 93 -9.47 12.84 2.75
C THR A 93 -9.13 11.65 3.62
N PHE A 94 -8.65 10.55 3.03
CA PHE A 94 -8.20 9.40 3.80
C PHE A 94 -6.91 9.68 4.59
N THR A 95 -6.03 10.52 4.08
CA THR A 95 -4.84 10.96 4.84
C THR A 95 -5.25 11.76 6.07
N ILE A 96 -6.16 12.72 5.93
CA ILE A 96 -6.69 13.51 7.04
C ILE A 96 -7.41 12.59 8.04
N TYR A 97 -8.27 11.72 7.56
CA TYR A 97 -9.02 10.76 8.37
C TYR A 97 -8.09 9.86 9.20
N ASN A 98 -7.10 9.26 8.57
CA ASN A 98 -6.13 8.41 9.25
C ASN A 98 -5.25 9.20 10.22
N ALA A 99 -4.87 10.43 9.89
CA ALA A 99 -4.11 11.30 10.79
C ALA A 99 -4.89 11.65 12.08
N ILE A 100 -6.18 11.96 11.96
CA ILE A 100 -7.07 12.23 13.11
C ILE A 100 -7.16 10.99 14.01
N ARG A 101 -7.37 9.82 13.42
CA ARG A 101 -7.49 8.55 14.16
C ARG A 101 -6.18 8.14 14.83
N TYR A 102 -5.08 8.29 14.12
CA TYR A 102 -3.74 8.05 14.65
C TYR A 102 -3.45 8.97 15.86
N GLY A 103 -3.71 10.28 15.72
CA GLY A 103 -3.51 11.23 16.82
C GLY A 103 -4.38 10.92 18.04
N TYR A 104 -5.62 10.47 17.82
CA TYR A 104 -6.51 10.05 18.90
C TYR A 104 -6.00 8.82 19.64
N LEU A 105 -5.59 7.76 18.90
CA LEU A 105 -5.05 6.54 19.50
C LEU A 105 -3.74 6.78 20.24
N MET A 106 -2.87 7.60 19.68
CA MET A 106 -1.62 7.97 20.33
C MET A 106 -1.88 8.70 21.66
N LYS A 107 -2.83 9.65 21.67
CA LYS A 107 -3.17 10.43 22.86
C LYS A 107 -3.90 9.62 23.93
N LYS A 108 -4.81 8.71 23.53
CA LYS A 108 -5.70 7.99 24.45
C LYS A 108 -5.15 6.65 24.92
N PHE A 109 -4.46 5.94 24.03
CA PHE A 109 -3.99 4.56 24.27
C PHE A 109 -2.46 4.44 24.23
N ASN A 110 -1.75 5.53 23.95
CA ASN A 110 -0.29 5.55 23.79
C ASN A 110 0.21 4.51 22.75
N LEU A 111 -0.63 4.22 21.74
CA LEU A 111 -0.34 3.25 20.68
C LEU A 111 0.38 3.95 19.53
N GLN A 112 1.57 3.46 19.22
CA GLN A 112 2.38 3.95 18.11
C GLN A 112 2.62 2.81 17.11
N PRO A 113 1.87 2.75 15.98
CA PRO A 113 2.00 1.70 14.99
C PRO A 113 3.29 1.79 14.17
N PHE A 114 3.87 2.98 14.06
CA PHE A 114 5.09 3.19 13.29
C PHE A 114 6.34 2.88 14.12
N SER A 115 7.19 2.02 13.58
CA SER A 115 8.50 1.72 14.14
C SER A 115 9.60 2.00 13.13
N VAL A 116 10.84 2.05 13.59
CA VAL A 116 12.02 2.21 12.72
C VAL A 116 12.05 1.11 11.64
N LYS A 117 11.56 -0.09 11.96
CA LYS A 117 11.42 -1.19 11.00
C LYS A 117 10.48 -0.88 9.84
N THR A 118 9.41 -0.10 10.09
CA THR A 118 8.50 0.36 9.04
C THR A 118 9.23 1.23 8.02
N VAL A 119 10.12 2.12 8.48
CA VAL A 119 10.94 2.97 7.60
C VAL A 119 11.88 2.11 6.76
N TYR A 120 12.57 1.14 7.37
CA TYR A 120 13.44 0.21 6.63
C TYR A 120 12.67 -0.63 5.61
N THR A 121 11.45 -1.05 5.91
CA THR A 121 10.59 -1.79 4.95
C THR A 121 10.23 -0.94 3.76
N ILE A 122 9.89 0.34 3.97
CA ILE A 122 9.61 1.29 2.89
C ILE A 122 10.87 1.51 2.03
N LEU A 123 12.01 1.76 2.68
CA LEU A 123 13.29 1.96 1.97
C LEU A 123 13.68 0.73 1.16
N LEU A 124 13.51 -0.48 1.71
CA LEU A 124 13.73 -1.73 0.99
C LEU A 124 12.81 -1.85 -0.23
N GLY A 125 11.52 -1.52 -0.06
CA GLY A 125 10.56 -1.53 -1.17
C GLY A 125 10.94 -0.57 -2.29
N VAL A 126 11.38 0.65 -1.94
CA VAL A 126 11.85 1.66 -2.89
C VAL A 126 13.13 1.21 -3.57
N ALA A 127 14.11 0.69 -2.82
CA ALA A 127 15.37 0.20 -3.37
C ALA A 127 15.14 -0.97 -4.35
N THR A 128 14.30 -1.93 -3.97
CA THR A 128 13.96 -3.07 -4.83
C THR A 128 13.22 -2.61 -6.09
N PHE A 129 12.34 -1.61 -5.98
CA PHE A 129 11.64 -1.01 -7.11
C PHE A 129 12.62 -0.42 -8.13
N TYR A 130 13.54 0.43 -7.69
CA TYR A 130 14.54 1.03 -8.59
C TYR A 130 15.49 -0.01 -9.16
N CYS A 131 15.90 -0.99 -8.37
CA CYS A 131 16.73 -2.09 -8.85
C CYS A 131 16.05 -2.83 -10.02
N CYS A 132 14.79 -3.20 -9.86
CA CYS A 132 14.03 -3.85 -10.94
C CYS A 132 13.76 -2.92 -12.12
N TYR A 133 13.53 -1.64 -11.87
CA TYR A 133 13.31 -0.65 -12.92
C TYR A 133 14.53 -0.55 -13.84
N PHE A 134 15.73 -0.35 -13.28
CA PHE A 134 16.96 -0.23 -14.07
C PHE A 134 17.42 -1.54 -14.70
N LEU A 135 17.18 -2.69 -14.04
CA LEU A 135 17.64 -3.98 -14.54
C LEU A 135 16.84 -4.46 -15.77
N PHE A 136 15.59 -4.02 -15.88
CA PHE A 136 14.65 -4.48 -16.90
C PHE A 136 14.11 -3.34 -17.78
N ASP A 137 14.83 -2.23 -17.90
CA ASP A 137 14.37 -1.05 -18.65
C ASP A 137 14.15 -1.36 -20.15
N ASP A 138 15.01 -2.19 -20.73
CA ASP A 138 14.97 -2.55 -22.16
C ASP A 138 14.03 -3.73 -22.48
N LEU A 139 13.50 -4.40 -21.45
CA LEU A 139 12.67 -5.59 -21.68
C LEU A 139 11.17 -5.26 -21.58
N HIS A 140 10.43 -5.57 -22.62
CA HIS A 140 9.00 -5.33 -22.71
C HIS A 140 8.19 -6.60 -22.98
N GLY A 141 6.89 -6.57 -22.67
CA GLY A 141 5.97 -7.66 -22.93
C GLY A 141 5.74 -8.58 -21.72
N PHE A 142 4.89 -9.58 -21.92
CA PHE A 142 4.41 -10.46 -20.84
C PHE A 142 5.54 -11.20 -20.12
N GLY A 143 6.54 -11.71 -20.86
CA GLY A 143 7.69 -12.38 -20.27
C GLY A 143 8.52 -11.47 -19.34
N ALA A 144 8.73 -10.22 -19.77
CA ALA A 144 9.42 -9.19 -18.97
C ALA A 144 8.64 -8.85 -17.68
N MET A 145 7.31 -8.76 -17.77
CA MET A 145 6.46 -8.53 -16.59
C MET A 145 6.60 -9.64 -15.56
N VAL A 146 6.58 -10.91 -16.01
CA VAL A 146 6.75 -12.07 -15.11
C VAL A 146 8.14 -12.09 -14.50
N ALA A 147 9.19 -11.89 -15.31
CA ALA A 147 10.58 -11.88 -14.84
C ALA A 147 10.81 -10.74 -13.81
N ARG A 148 10.38 -9.53 -14.15
CA ARG A 148 10.47 -8.34 -13.29
C ARG A 148 9.74 -8.52 -11.96
N SER A 149 8.53 -9.08 -12.01
CA SER A 149 7.73 -9.37 -10.80
C SER A 149 8.38 -10.44 -9.94
N SER A 150 8.93 -11.50 -10.54
CA SER A 150 9.61 -12.58 -9.83
C SER A 150 10.88 -12.08 -9.14
N VAL A 151 11.71 -11.31 -9.83
CA VAL A 151 12.93 -10.72 -9.26
C VAL A 151 12.58 -9.75 -8.12
N PHE A 152 11.57 -8.90 -8.30
CA PHE A 152 11.12 -8.00 -7.24
C PHE A 152 10.71 -8.78 -5.98
N LEU A 153 9.88 -9.82 -6.13
CA LEU A 153 9.43 -10.64 -5.00
C LEU A 153 10.60 -11.33 -4.29
N VAL A 154 11.52 -11.92 -5.06
CA VAL A 154 12.71 -12.59 -4.48
C VAL A 154 13.56 -11.60 -3.70
N LEU A 155 13.90 -10.46 -4.30
CA LEU A 155 14.72 -9.43 -3.65
C LEU A 155 14.04 -8.84 -2.41
N PHE A 156 12.75 -8.55 -2.49
CA PHE A 156 11.99 -7.99 -1.37
C PHE A 156 11.87 -8.99 -0.22
N ILE A 157 11.55 -10.25 -0.51
CA ILE A 157 11.46 -11.31 0.50
C ILE A 157 12.84 -11.54 1.12
N ALA A 158 13.89 -11.73 0.30
CA ALA A 158 15.24 -11.92 0.79
C ALA A 158 15.70 -10.75 1.68
N GLY A 159 15.48 -9.51 1.24
CA GLY A 159 15.80 -8.32 2.03
C GLY A 159 15.03 -8.25 3.36
N THR A 160 13.76 -8.64 3.35
CA THR A 160 12.94 -8.68 4.58
C THR A 160 13.47 -9.70 5.58
N PHE A 161 13.93 -10.88 5.11
CA PHE A 161 14.57 -11.89 5.96
C PHE A 161 15.95 -11.43 6.48
N LEU A 162 16.80 -10.91 5.62
CA LEU A 162 18.15 -10.47 5.98
C LEU A 162 18.13 -9.33 7.01
N LEU A 163 17.23 -8.38 6.84
CA LEU A 163 17.10 -7.22 7.74
C LEU A 163 16.24 -7.53 8.98
N LYS A 164 15.67 -8.74 9.10
CA LYS A 164 14.80 -9.15 10.22
C LYS A 164 13.71 -8.11 10.52
N LEU A 165 13.06 -7.59 9.47
CA LEU A 165 12.13 -6.47 9.57
C LEU A 165 10.85 -6.81 10.33
N SER A 166 10.41 -8.06 10.30
CA SER A 166 9.24 -8.51 11.06
C SER A 166 9.61 -9.63 12.04
N PRO A 167 9.18 -9.54 13.30
CA PRO A 167 9.36 -10.61 14.28
C PRO A 167 8.57 -11.88 13.93
N ASP A 168 7.48 -11.71 13.15
CA ASP A 168 6.57 -12.81 12.81
C ASP A 168 7.07 -13.69 11.65
N ILE A 169 8.11 -13.26 10.95
CA ILE A 169 8.68 -14.02 9.81
C ILE A 169 9.20 -15.38 10.27
N MET A 170 9.91 -15.43 11.40
CA MET A 170 10.48 -16.68 11.91
C MET A 170 9.42 -17.72 12.30
N PRO A 171 8.36 -17.40 13.05
CA PRO A 171 7.26 -18.32 13.33
C PRO A 171 6.54 -18.80 12.08
N VAL A 172 6.29 -17.92 11.11
CA VAL A 172 5.66 -18.30 9.84
C VAL A 172 6.55 -19.25 9.05
N TRP A 173 7.84 -18.97 8.97
CA TRP A 173 8.82 -19.85 8.31
C TRP A 173 8.90 -21.23 8.95
N GLN A 174 8.94 -21.30 10.27
CA GLN A 174 8.92 -22.56 11.03
C GLN A 174 7.63 -23.36 10.77
N THR A 175 6.48 -22.68 10.72
CA THR A 175 5.18 -23.28 10.42
C THR A 175 5.16 -23.85 8.99
N LEU A 176 5.72 -23.14 8.02
CA LEU A 176 5.85 -23.61 6.65
C LEU A 176 6.77 -24.83 6.56
N GLN A 177 7.92 -24.80 7.24
CA GLN A 177 8.83 -25.95 7.29
C GLN A 177 8.17 -27.20 7.89
N LYS A 178 7.36 -27.03 8.96
CA LYS A 178 6.58 -28.12 9.55
C LYS A 178 5.54 -28.69 8.56
N ARG A 179 4.82 -27.83 7.85
CA ARG A 179 3.81 -28.25 6.87
C ARG A 179 4.40 -28.91 5.63
N LEU A 180 5.59 -28.51 5.22
CA LEU A 180 6.31 -29.09 4.08
C LEU A 180 7.12 -30.34 4.48
N GLY A 181 7.07 -30.77 5.74
CA GLY A 181 7.79 -31.96 6.21
C GLY A 181 9.32 -31.82 6.24
N ILE A 182 9.85 -30.60 6.08
CA ILE A 182 11.29 -30.30 6.04
C ILE A 182 11.91 -30.35 7.44
N LYS A 183 11.09 -30.09 8.47
CA LYS A 183 11.52 -30.16 9.87
C LYS A 183 10.49 -30.97 10.66
N LYS A 184 10.94 -32.14 11.21
CA LYS A 184 10.15 -32.88 12.19
C LYS A 184 9.99 -32.01 13.43
N GLY A 185 8.74 -31.81 13.87
CA GLY A 185 8.47 -31.09 15.09
C GLY A 185 9.04 -31.88 16.29
N ASP A 186 9.81 -31.19 17.12
CA ASP A 186 10.04 -31.60 18.49
C ASP A 186 8.80 -31.35 19.31
#